data_c02dd245c7e048c8eb12b701dfeb0801
#
_entry.id   c02dd245c7e048c8eb12b701dfeb0801
#
_cell.length_a   1.000
_cell.length_b   1.000
_cell.length_c   1.000
_cell.angle_alpha   90.00
_cell.angle_beta   90.00
_cell.angle_gamma   90.00
#
_symmetry.space_group_name_H-M   'P 1'
#
loop_
_entity.id
_entity.type
_entity.pdbx_description
1 polymer ?
#
loop_
_entity_poly.entity_id
_entity_poly.type
_entity_poly.pdbx_seq_one_letter_code
_entity_poly.pdbx_strand_id
1 'polypeptide(L)'
;MTFRFFSRHAQSFLFALRTILSHKARTLLALLGVVIGVFSIIVIMSFGDGVRGFILGQVASFGSDFIQVETQVPGAGNSPSGQAIAKLTITTLKIDDAEAVRRLPNIAEVYAGNIGQERASYRGVHKRILLFGASATAPIVDPNLKLESGRFYSVDEDDGLAQVVVLGADIKDALFGKESVAIGETIRIKGQGYKVIGVLARRG
;
A
#
# COMPACT_ATOMS: atom_id res chain seq x y z
N MET A 1 -42.53 57.44 -11.93
CA MET A 1 -42.89 56.24 -12.76
C MET A 1 -42.34 54.93 -12.23
N THR A 2 -41.54 54.94 -11.19
CA THR A 2 -40.80 53.79 -10.61
C THR A 2 -41.58 52.97 -9.57
N PHE A 3 -42.64 53.52 -8.95
CA PHE A 3 -43.39 52.84 -7.88
C PHE A 3 -44.31 51.71 -8.38
N ARG A 4 -44.76 51.73 -9.61
CA ARG A 4 -45.66 50.72 -10.20
C ARG A 4 -44.91 49.45 -10.66
N PHE A 5 -43.63 49.50 -10.88
CA PHE A 5 -42.82 48.31 -11.21
C PHE A 5 -42.57 47.40 -10.00
N PHE A 6 -42.34 47.98 -8.83
CA PHE A 6 -42.04 47.23 -7.60
C PHE A 6 -43.27 46.44 -7.09
N SER A 7 -44.49 46.99 -7.25
CA SER A 7 -45.71 46.33 -6.81
C SER A 7 -46.09 45.11 -7.66
N ARG A 8 -45.75 45.11 -8.97
CA ARG A 8 -46.04 43.98 -9.86
C ARG A 8 -45.12 42.78 -9.58
N HIS A 9 -43.87 43.01 -9.28
CA HIS A 9 -42.93 41.93 -8.92
C HIS A 9 -43.24 41.34 -7.54
N ALA A 10 -43.67 42.14 -6.59
CA ALA A 10 -44.08 41.66 -5.28
C ALA A 10 -45.33 40.77 -5.34
N GLN A 11 -46.32 41.16 -6.20
CA GLN A 11 -47.53 40.35 -6.41
C GLN A 11 -47.20 39.02 -7.11
N SER A 12 -46.33 39.02 -8.10
CA SER A 12 -45.90 37.82 -8.81
C SER A 12 -45.15 36.86 -7.86
N PHE A 13 -44.34 37.40 -6.98
CA PHE A 13 -43.61 36.61 -5.97
C PHE A 13 -44.56 35.96 -4.97
N LEU A 14 -45.53 36.71 -4.46
CA LEU A 14 -46.57 36.19 -3.55
C LEU A 14 -47.45 35.12 -4.21
N PHE A 15 -47.76 35.29 -5.50
CA PHE A 15 -48.53 34.30 -6.26
C PHE A 15 -47.73 33.03 -6.49
N ALA A 16 -46.46 33.12 -6.79
CA ALA A 16 -45.55 31.98 -6.92
C ALA A 16 -45.40 31.20 -5.60
N LEU A 17 -45.26 31.95 -4.48
CA LEU A 17 -45.19 31.34 -3.11
C LEU A 17 -46.46 30.59 -2.75
N ARG A 18 -47.61 31.16 -3.07
CA ARG A 18 -48.93 30.55 -2.83
C ARG A 18 -49.11 29.27 -3.66
N THR A 19 -48.66 29.27 -4.93
CA THR A 19 -48.74 28.10 -5.80
C THR A 19 -47.86 26.96 -5.30
N ILE A 20 -46.66 27.29 -4.82
CA ILE A 20 -45.74 26.32 -4.18
C ILE A 20 -46.37 25.66 -2.96
N LEU A 21 -47.03 26.46 -2.11
CA LEU A 21 -47.66 25.98 -0.89
C LEU A 21 -48.99 25.21 -1.13
N SER A 22 -49.68 25.46 -2.24
CA SER A 22 -50.93 24.77 -2.60
C SER A 22 -50.69 23.39 -3.20
N HIS A 23 -49.52 23.12 -3.77
CA HIS A 23 -49.16 21.83 -4.37
C HIS A 23 -47.95 21.16 -3.67
N LYS A 24 -48.05 20.97 -2.34
CA LYS A 24 -46.98 20.50 -1.46
C LYS A 24 -46.29 19.21 -1.94
N ALA A 25 -47.05 18.23 -2.44
CA ALA A 25 -46.50 16.97 -2.89
C ALA A 25 -45.61 17.13 -4.14
N ARG A 26 -46.04 17.96 -5.11
CA ARG A 26 -45.27 18.22 -6.32
C ARG A 26 -44.00 18.98 -6.01
N THR A 27 -44.10 20.00 -5.16
CA THR A 27 -42.95 20.81 -4.75
C THR A 27 -41.93 19.96 -3.98
N LEU A 28 -42.41 19.10 -3.05
CA LEU A 28 -41.59 18.21 -2.28
C LEU A 28 -40.81 17.22 -3.20
N LEU A 29 -41.50 16.63 -4.18
CA LEU A 29 -40.88 15.72 -5.14
C LEU A 29 -39.83 16.43 -6.00
N ALA A 30 -40.11 17.64 -6.45
CA ALA A 30 -39.15 18.43 -7.24
C ALA A 30 -37.90 18.81 -6.41
N LEU A 31 -38.11 19.25 -5.15
CA LEU A 31 -37.02 19.56 -4.22
C LEU A 31 -36.20 18.31 -3.89
N LEU A 32 -36.87 17.18 -3.66
CA LEU A 32 -36.19 15.92 -3.38
C LEU A 32 -35.27 15.52 -4.56
N GLY A 33 -35.76 15.66 -5.78
CA GLY A 33 -34.92 15.41 -6.97
C GLY A 33 -33.68 16.28 -7.04
N VAL A 34 -33.80 17.58 -6.79
CA VAL A 34 -32.69 18.51 -6.76
C VAL A 34 -31.71 18.17 -5.63
N VAL A 35 -32.23 17.90 -4.42
CA VAL A 35 -31.40 17.55 -3.25
C VAL A 35 -30.60 16.27 -3.52
N ILE A 36 -31.26 15.22 -4.03
CA ILE A 36 -30.57 13.97 -4.37
C ILE A 36 -29.51 14.20 -5.44
N GLY A 37 -29.82 14.99 -6.48
CA GLY A 37 -28.86 15.31 -7.54
C GLY A 37 -27.61 16.02 -7.02
N VAL A 38 -27.79 17.08 -6.24
CA VAL A 38 -26.67 17.84 -5.67
C VAL A 38 -25.90 16.99 -4.65
N PHE A 39 -26.61 16.27 -3.79
CA PHE A 39 -25.99 15.36 -2.81
C PHE A 39 -25.13 14.31 -3.48
N SER A 40 -25.62 13.69 -4.55
CA SER A 40 -24.85 12.67 -5.29
C SER A 40 -23.55 13.23 -5.85
N ILE A 41 -23.58 14.44 -6.41
CA ILE A 41 -22.37 15.11 -6.94
C ILE A 41 -21.36 15.36 -5.80
N ILE A 42 -21.84 15.91 -4.68
CA ILE A 42 -20.97 16.18 -3.51
C ILE A 42 -20.33 14.90 -2.98
N VAL A 43 -21.11 13.81 -2.85
CA VAL A 43 -20.60 12.53 -2.39
C VAL A 43 -19.53 11.97 -3.32
N ILE A 44 -19.78 12.01 -4.65
CA ILE A 44 -18.81 11.51 -5.63
C ILE A 44 -17.52 12.33 -5.59
N MET A 45 -17.61 13.65 -5.53
CA MET A 45 -16.43 14.52 -5.44
C MET A 45 -15.64 14.29 -4.14
N SER A 46 -16.34 14.26 -3.01
CA SER A 46 -15.71 14.01 -1.70
C SER A 46 -15.05 12.64 -1.62
N PHE A 47 -15.69 11.61 -2.20
CA PHE A 47 -15.11 10.27 -2.28
C PHE A 47 -13.85 10.26 -3.16
N GLY A 48 -13.90 10.94 -4.33
CA GLY A 48 -12.76 11.08 -5.23
C GLY A 48 -11.56 11.75 -4.54
N ASP A 49 -11.78 12.84 -3.82
CA ASP A 49 -10.75 13.55 -3.08
C ASP A 49 -10.19 12.70 -1.92
N GLY A 50 -11.06 11.97 -1.23
CA GLY A 50 -10.66 11.03 -0.16
C GLY A 50 -9.75 9.91 -0.68
N VAL A 51 -10.13 9.27 -1.79
CA VAL A 51 -9.33 8.22 -2.43
C VAL A 51 -8.00 8.77 -2.93
N ARG A 52 -8.02 9.95 -3.56
CA ARG A 52 -6.80 10.63 -4.02
C ARG A 52 -5.85 10.92 -2.84
N GLY A 53 -6.36 11.47 -1.76
CA GLY A 53 -5.58 11.75 -0.54
C GLY A 53 -4.99 10.47 0.07
N PHE A 54 -5.77 9.40 0.11
CA PHE A 54 -5.30 8.10 0.57
C PHE A 54 -4.16 7.55 -0.29
N ILE A 55 -4.32 7.56 -1.62
CA ILE A 55 -3.29 7.06 -2.55
C ILE A 55 -2.02 7.92 -2.46
N LEU A 56 -2.16 9.25 -2.45
CA LEU A 56 -1.01 10.15 -2.32
C LEU A 56 -0.30 9.97 -0.97
N GLY A 57 -1.03 9.72 0.11
CA GLY A 57 -0.46 9.38 1.42
C GLY A 57 0.33 8.08 1.40
N GLN A 58 -0.17 7.06 0.71
CA GLN A 58 0.55 5.80 0.51
C GLN A 58 1.85 6.00 -0.29
N VAL A 59 1.78 6.74 -1.39
CA VAL A 59 2.97 7.04 -2.22
C VAL A 59 3.99 7.88 -1.45
N ALA A 60 3.54 8.89 -0.70
CA ALA A 60 4.42 9.73 0.10
C ALA A 60 5.15 8.95 1.22
N SER A 61 4.56 7.85 1.70
CA SER A 61 5.19 7.00 2.70
C SER A 61 6.42 6.24 2.18
N PHE A 62 6.54 6.06 0.85
CA PHE A 62 7.73 5.45 0.23
C PHE A 62 8.89 6.46 0.04
N GLY A 63 8.66 7.75 0.29
CA GLY A 63 9.63 8.82 0.03
C GLY A 63 9.60 9.31 -1.42
N SER A 64 9.90 10.61 -1.62
CA SER A 64 9.91 11.24 -2.95
C SER A 64 11.10 10.83 -3.82
N ASP A 65 12.15 10.28 -3.22
CA ASP A 65 13.45 10.07 -3.83
C ASP A 65 13.73 8.58 -4.09
N PHE A 66 12.69 7.74 -4.05
CA PHE A 66 12.78 6.32 -4.28
C PHE A 66 12.47 5.97 -5.75
N ILE A 67 13.40 5.29 -6.42
CA ILE A 67 13.23 4.77 -7.77
C ILE A 67 13.26 3.25 -7.71
N GLN A 68 12.16 2.61 -8.11
CA GLN A 68 12.08 1.15 -8.21
C GLN A 68 12.25 0.73 -9.67
N VAL A 69 13.22 -0.14 -9.91
CA VAL A 69 13.46 -0.75 -11.22
C VAL A 69 13.04 -2.21 -11.17
N GLU A 70 12.03 -2.55 -11.94
CA GLU A 70 11.51 -3.92 -12.04
C GLU A 70 11.61 -4.45 -13.45
N THR A 71 11.84 -5.75 -13.56
CA THR A 71 11.73 -6.43 -14.85
C THR A 71 10.26 -6.73 -15.13
N GLN A 72 9.77 -6.35 -16.30
CA GLN A 72 8.39 -6.59 -16.69
C GLN A 72 8.26 -7.91 -17.44
N VAL A 73 7.41 -8.79 -16.94
CA VAL A 73 7.06 -10.05 -17.62
C VAL A 73 5.81 -9.80 -18.46
N PRO A 74 5.88 -9.95 -19.79
CA PRO A 74 4.69 -9.81 -20.64
C PRO A 74 3.57 -10.74 -20.20
N GLY A 75 2.37 -10.19 -19.94
CA GLY A 75 1.18 -10.94 -19.55
C GLY A 75 1.00 -11.22 -18.05
N ALA A 76 1.95 -10.88 -17.20
CA ALA A 76 1.85 -11.11 -15.73
C ALA A 76 1.20 -9.97 -14.94
N GLY A 77 0.80 -8.88 -15.61
CA GLY A 77 0.32 -7.66 -14.95
C GLY A 77 1.44 -6.86 -14.25
N ASN A 78 1.13 -5.62 -13.87
CA ASN A 78 2.12 -4.69 -13.30
C ASN A 78 2.31 -4.84 -11.77
N SER A 79 1.98 -5.98 -11.17
CA SER A 79 2.16 -6.17 -9.74
C SER A 79 3.31 -7.14 -9.44
N PRO A 80 4.13 -6.83 -8.41
CA PRO A 80 5.19 -7.75 -7.95
C PRO A 80 4.65 -9.15 -7.61
N SER A 81 3.43 -9.21 -7.08
CA SER A 81 2.74 -10.46 -6.79
C SER A 81 2.38 -11.27 -8.05
N GLY A 82 2.05 -10.60 -9.16
CA GLY A 82 1.75 -11.26 -10.44
C GLY A 82 2.99 -11.91 -11.05
N GLN A 83 4.14 -11.26 -10.92
CA GLN A 83 5.43 -11.79 -11.40
C GLN A 83 5.89 -13.00 -10.57
N ALA A 84 5.72 -12.97 -9.25
CA ALA A 84 6.04 -14.09 -8.36
C ALA A 84 5.17 -15.33 -8.64
N ILE A 85 3.92 -15.14 -9.08
CA ILE A 85 2.99 -16.22 -9.42
C ILE A 85 3.37 -16.89 -10.75
N ALA A 86 3.95 -16.15 -11.68
CA ALA A 86 4.26 -16.64 -13.03
C ALA A 86 5.42 -17.65 -13.06
N LYS A 87 6.13 -17.91 -11.96
CA LYS A 87 7.27 -18.84 -11.83
C LYS A 87 8.34 -18.68 -12.93
N LEU A 88 8.43 -17.50 -13.51
CA LEU A 88 9.40 -17.22 -14.56
C LEU A 88 10.73 -16.81 -13.91
N THR A 89 11.79 -17.49 -14.29
CA THR A 89 13.14 -17.09 -13.88
C THR A 89 13.57 -15.90 -14.72
N ILE A 90 13.58 -14.72 -14.11
CA ILE A 90 14.02 -13.49 -14.74
C ILE A 90 15.54 -13.39 -14.53
N THR A 91 16.30 -13.36 -15.60
CA THR A 91 17.78 -13.33 -15.59
C THR A 91 18.35 -12.03 -16.13
N THR A 92 17.50 -11.07 -16.49
CA THR A 92 17.89 -9.82 -17.14
C THR A 92 18.41 -8.77 -16.17
N LEU A 93 17.97 -8.78 -14.92
CA LEU A 93 18.44 -7.87 -13.87
C LEU A 93 19.31 -8.67 -12.89
N LYS A 94 20.57 -8.25 -12.71
CA LYS A 94 21.57 -8.93 -11.88
C LYS A 94 22.02 -8.02 -10.72
N ILE A 95 22.67 -8.61 -9.73
CA ILE A 95 23.26 -7.88 -8.60
C ILE A 95 24.32 -6.88 -9.09
N ASP A 96 25.11 -7.26 -10.10
CA ASP A 96 26.12 -6.38 -10.70
C ASP A 96 25.52 -5.09 -11.29
N ASP A 97 24.27 -5.16 -11.78
CA ASP A 97 23.56 -3.99 -12.27
C ASP A 97 23.22 -3.01 -11.13
N ALA A 98 22.84 -3.53 -9.97
CA ALA A 98 22.60 -2.72 -8.78
C ALA A 98 23.88 -2.03 -8.30
N GLU A 99 25.03 -2.72 -8.35
CA GLU A 99 26.31 -2.12 -8.02
C GLU A 99 26.74 -1.05 -9.03
N ALA A 100 26.46 -1.25 -10.32
CA ALA A 100 26.72 -0.25 -11.35
C ALA A 100 25.88 1.01 -11.11
N VAL A 101 24.62 0.86 -10.74
CA VAL A 101 23.73 1.99 -10.40
C VAL A 101 24.22 2.71 -9.15
N ARG A 102 24.68 2.00 -8.13
CA ARG A 102 25.22 2.60 -6.88
C ARG A 102 26.41 3.52 -7.12
N ARG A 103 27.18 3.29 -8.18
CA ARG A 103 28.34 4.13 -8.54
C ARG A 103 27.97 5.41 -9.28
N LEU A 104 26.70 5.60 -9.64
CA LEU A 104 26.27 6.81 -10.35
C LEU A 104 26.23 8.02 -9.40
N PRO A 105 26.56 9.24 -9.88
CA PRO A 105 26.42 10.45 -9.11
C PRO A 105 24.93 10.67 -8.75
N ASN A 106 24.67 11.19 -7.57
CA ASN A 106 23.33 11.46 -7.02
C ASN A 106 22.52 10.23 -6.59
N ILE A 107 23.10 9.04 -6.52
CA ILE A 107 22.51 7.87 -5.88
C ILE A 107 23.05 7.80 -4.45
N ALA A 108 22.17 7.84 -3.48
CA ALA A 108 22.53 7.77 -2.07
C ALA A 108 22.81 6.32 -1.63
N GLU A 109 21.93 5.40 -1.98
CA GLU A 109 22.08 3.97 -1.71
C GLU A 109 21.18 3.15 -2.63
N VAL A 110 21.53 1.89 -2.83
CA VAL A 110 20.78 0.93 -3.66
C VAL A 110 20.65 -0.39 -2.90
N TYR A 111 19.52 -1.05 -3.00
CA TYR A 111 19.42 -2.45 -2.63
C TYR A 111 18.87 -3.28 -3.78
N ALA A 112 19.35 -4.50 -3.90
CA ALA A 112 18.79 -5.49 -4.79
C ALA A 112 17.86 -6.41 -4.01
N GLY A 113 16.80 -6.89 -4.65
CA GLY A 113 15.88 -7.81 -4.02
C GLY A 113 15.11 -8.66 -5.00
N ASN A 114 14.62 -9.80 -4.53
CA ASN A 114 13.71 -10.66 -5.26
C ASN A 114 12.55 -11.10 -4.37
N ILE A 115 11.44 -11.43 -4.99
CA ILE A 115 10.22 -11.89 -4.31
C ILE A 115 9.91 -13.30 -4.80
N GLY A 116 9.61 -14.19 -3.84
CA GLY A 116 9.18 -15.54 -4.13
C GLY A 116 8.10 -16.01 -3.19
N GLN A 117 7.36 -17.04 -3.57
CA GLN A 117 6.42 -17.72 -2.68
C GLN A 117 7.03 -19.05 -2.24
N GLU A 118 7.13 -19.24 -0.93
CA GLU A 118 7.73 -20.42 -0.35
C GLU A 118 6.91 -20.97 0.81
N ARG A 119 7.31 -22.15 1.29
CA ARG A 119 6.73 -22.76 2.47
C ARG A 119 7.70 -22.62 3.65
N ALA A 120 7.23 -21.94 4.70
CA ALA A 120 7.93 -21.94 5.98
C ALA A 120 7.29 -22.95 6.93
N SER A 121 8.11 -23.55 7.79
CA SER A 121 7.63 -24.46 8.81
C SER A 121 8.38 -24.30 10.13
N TYR A 122 7.62 -24.43 11.23
CA TYR A 122 8.12 -24.42 12.58
C TYR A 122 7.31 -25.40 13.43
N ARG A 123 7.98 -26.35 14.11
CA ARG A 123 7.38 -27.35 15.02
C ARG A 123 6.10 -28.01 14.46
N GLY A 124 6.08 -28.39 13.19
CA GLY A 124 4.92 -29.01 12.53
C GLY A 124 3.88 -28.06 11.98
N VAL A 125 3.95 -26.77 12.28
CA VAL A 125 3.11 -25.75 11.66
C VAL A 125 3.72 -25.36 10.30
N HIS A 126 2.91 -25.45 9.24
CA HIS A 126 3.33 -25.10 7.88
C HIS A 126 2.52 -23.91 7.37
N LYS A 127 3.19 -22.90 6.83
CA LYS A 127 2.56 -21.72 6.23
C LYS A 127 3.18 -21.41 4.88
N ARG A 128 2.33 -21.01 3.92
CA ARG A 128 2.81 -20.39 2.69
C ARG A 128 3.13 -18.94 3.01
N ILE A 129 4.33 -18.51 2.65
CA ILE A 129 4.85 -17.19 2.91
C ILE A 129 5.24 -16.52 1.60
N LEU A 130 5.19 -15.19 1.57
CA LEU A 130 5.90 -14.38 0.60
C LEU A 130 7.31 -14.17 1.16
N LEU A 131 8.30 -14.68 0.45
CA LEU A 131 9.70 -14.53 0.80
C LEU A 131 10.29 -13.38 0.01
N PHE A 132 10.86 -12.43 0.72
CA PHE A 132 11.56 -11.29 0.15
C PHE A 132 13.05 -11.45 0.46
N GLY A 133 13.85 -11.74 -0.55
CA GLY A 133 15.30 -11.70 -0.46
C GLY A 133 15.79 -10.32 -0.83
N ALA A 134 16.49 -9.65 0.06
CA ALA A 134 16.99 -8.29 -0.15
C ALA A 134 18.42 -8.16 0.36
N SER A 135 19.19 -7.25 -0.20
CA SER A 135 20.52 -6.93 0.32
C SER A 135 20.41 -6.21 1.68
N ALA A 136 21.48 -6.27 2.47
CA ALA A 136 21.56 -5.69 3.83
C ALA A 136 21.27 -4.17 3.87
N THR A 137 21.38 -3.48 2.74
CA THR A 137 21.10 -2.06 2.58
C THR A 137 19.60 -1.73 2.47
N ALA A 138 18.73 -2.74 2.33
CA ALA A 138 17.29 -2.53 2.18
C ALA A 138 16.65 -1.64 3.27
N PRO A 139 16.99 -1.77 4.58
CA PRO A 139 16.43 -0.90 5.62
C PRO A 139 16.89 0.56 5.54
N ILE A 140 17.99 0.83 4.84
CA ILE A 140 18.49 2.20 4.62
C ILE A 140 17.66 2.88 3.53
N VAL A 141 17.30 2.14 2.49
CA VAL A 141 16.58 2.66 1.32
C VAL A 141 15.07 2.68 1.56
N ASP A 142 14.50 1.66 2.22
CA ASP A 142 13.07 1.60 2.54
C ASP A 142 12.81 1.95 4.02
N PRO A 143 12.41 3.20 4.32
CA PRO A 143 12.15 3.65 5.68
C PRO A 143 10.95 2.94 6.35
N ASN A 144 10.17 2.19 5.57
CA ASN A 144 9.04 1.41 6.07
C ASN A 144 9.44 0.05 6.64
N LEU A 145 10.67 -0.39 6.43
CA LEU A 145 11.23 -1.58 7.05
C LEU A 145 11.61 -1.30 8.51
N LYS A 146 10.60 -1.14 9.37
CA LYS A 146 10.80 -0.93 10.82
C LYS A 146 10.72 -2.26 11.55
N LEU A 147 11.63 -2.45 12.51
CA LEU A 147 11.61 -3.60 13.41
C LEU A 147 10.72 -3.34 14.62
N GLU A 148 9.96 -4.34 15.02
CA GLU A 148 9.30 -4.42 16.32
C GLU A 148 10.30 -4.92 17.37
N SER A 149 11.13 -5.91 16.98
CA SER A 149 12.13 -6.49 17.87
C SER A 149 13.29 -7.12 17.09
N GLY A 150 14.45 -7.24 17.72
CA GLY A 150 15.64 -7.83 17.12
C GLY A 150 16.43 -6.87 16.26
N ARG A 151 17.06 -7.39 15.22
CA ARG A 151 17.90 -6.64 14.28
C ARG A 151 17.74 -7.13 12.85
N PHE A 152 18.17 -6.32 11.88
CA PHE A 152 18.44 -6.77 10.51
C PHE A 152 19.80 -7.50 10.45
N TYR A 153 20.02 -8.22 9.36
CA TYR A 153 21.31 -8.81 9.06
C TYR A 153 22.30 -7.74 8.58
N SER A 154 23.57 -7.97 8.91
CA SER A 154 24.67 -7.10 8.51
C SER A 154 25.13 -7.39 7.09
N VAL A 155 25.96 -6.49 6.52
CA VAL A 155 26.60 -6.70 5.23
C VAL A 155 27.46 -7.98 5.23
N ASP A 156 28.20 -8.24 6.31
CA ASP A 156 29.02 -9.47 6.43
C ASP A 156 28.15 -10.74 6.46
N GLU A 157 26.94 -10.68 7.05
CA GLU A 157 26.01 -11.81 7.05
C GLU A 157 25.35 -12.01 5.68
N ASP A 158 25.12 -10.91 4.92
CA ASP A 158 24.62 -10.94 3.55
C ASP A 158 25.66 -11.52 2.60
N ASP A 159 26.88 -11.00 2.60
CA ASP A 159 28.01 -11.47 1.79
C ASP A 159 28.39 -12.91 2.13
N GLY A 160 28.32 -13.26 3.41
CA GLY A 160 28.58 -14.62 3.91
C GLY A 160 27.43 -15.61 3.69
N LEU A 161 26.32 -15.18 3.07
CA LEU A 161 25.11 -15.99 2.86
C LEU A 161 24.61 -16.66 4.15
N ALA A 162 24.64 -15.93 5.23
CA ALA A 162 24.22 -16.43 6.55
C ALA A 162 22.75 -16.87 6.53
N GLN A 163 22.48 -18.00 7.14
CA GLN A 163 21.12 -18.55 7.26
C GLN A 163 20.32 -17.82 8.36
N VAL A 164 20.00 -16.58 8.13
CA VAL A 164 19.23 -15.72 9.02
C VAL A 164 17.96 -15.19 8.32
N VAL A 165 16.95 -14.86 9.11
CA VAL A 165 15.68 -14.34 8.59
C VAL A 165 15.08 -13.31 9.53
N VAL A 166 14.43 -12.29 8.95
CA VAL A 166 13.58 -11.34 9.65
C VAL A 166 12.13 -11.67 9.28
N LEU A 167 11.28 -11.87 10.26
CA LEU A 167 9.89 -12.26 10.06
C LEU A 167 8.97 -11.04 9.98
N GLY A 168 7.99 -11.08 9.11
CA GLY A 168 6.84 -10.17 9.20
C GLY A 168 5.98 -10.51 10.41
N ALA A 169 5.36 -9.53 11.05
CA ALA A 169 4.53 -9.71 12.25
C ALA A 169 3.45 -10.80 12.08
N ASP A 170 2.76 -10.82 10.94
CA ASP A 170 1.71 -11.80 10.68
C ASP A 170 2.26 -13.24 10.52
N ILE A 171 3.44 -13.39 9.94
CA ILE A 171 4.11 -14.70 9.81
C ILE A 171 4.62 -15.18 11.16
N LYS A 172 5.18 -14.27 11.98
CA LYS A 172 5.55 -14.56 13.37
C LYS A 172 4.34 -15.09 14.14
N ASP A 173 3.22 -14.37 14.10
CA ASP A 173 2.00 -14.78 14.79
C ASP A 173 1.44 -16.13 14.29
N ALA A 174 1.52 -16.35 12.96
CA ALA A 174 1.02 -17.59 12.34
C ALA A 174 1.86 -18.83 12.61
N LEU A 175 3.18 -18.70 12.85
CA LEU A 175 4.09 -19.80 13.10
C LEU A 175 4.31 -20.06 14.61
N PHE A 176 4.38 -18.99 15.41
CA PHE A 176 4.76 -19.06 16.82
C PHE A 176 3.61 -18.78 17.79
N GLY A 177 2.56 -18.08 17.33
CA GLY A 177 1.53 -17.48 18.16
C GLY A 177 1.84 -16.04 18.56
N LYS A 178 0.80 -15.31 18.98
CA LYS A 178 0.89 -13.85 19.21
C LYS A 178 1.86 -13.46 20.33
N GLU A 179 1.87 -14.21 21.42
CA GLU A 179 2.64 -13.88 22.63
C GLU A 179 4.02 -14.55 22.70
N SER A 180 4.35 -15.37 21.70
CA SER A 180 5.60 -16.12 21.71
C SER A 180 6.77 -15.30 21.19
N VAL A 181 7.96 -15.53 21.78
CA VAL A 181 9.22 -14.96 21.30
C VAL A 181 9.73 -15.82 20.15
N ALA A 182 9.92 -15.20 18.99
CA ALA A 182 10.43 -15.88 17.80
C ALA A 182 11.95 -15.71 17.62
N ILE A 183 12.53 -14.65 18.20
CA ILE A 183 13.96 -14.34 18.05
C ILE A 183 14.82 -15.43 18.67
N GLY A 184 15.81 -15.89 17.91
CA GLY A 184 16.72 -16.97 18.29
C GLY A 184 16.26 -18.36 17.87
N GLU A 185 14.98 -18.54 17.57
CA GLU A 185 14.42 -19.82 17.08
C GLU A 185 14.81 -20.07 15.61
N THR A 186 14.75 -21.32 15.19
CA THR A 186 15.05 -21.71 13.81
C THR A 186 13.80 -22.19 13.10
N ILE A 187 13.46 -21.55 12.00
CA ILE A 187 12.41 -22.00 11.08
C ILE A 187 13.01 -22.70 9.88
N ARG A 188 12.22 -23.51 9.19
CA ARG A 188 12.64 -24.15 7.93
C ARG A 188 11.94 -23.51 6.75
N ILE A 189 12.72 -23.08 5.76
CA ILE A 189 12.24 -22.57 4.47
C ILE A 189 12.90 -23.44 3.39
N LYS A 190 12.12 -24.04 2.51
CA LYS A 190 12.63 -25.00 1.48
C LYS A 190 13.47 -26.16 2.08
N GLY A 191 13.19 -26.54 3.30
CA GLY A 191 13.95 -27.60 3.97
C GLY A 191 15.24 -27.14 4.66
N GLN A 192 15.70 -25.92 4.42
CA GLN A 192 16.87 -25.31 5.07
C GLN A 192 16.46 -24.57 6.34
N GLY A 193 17.31 -24.60 7.37
CA GLY A 193 17.09 -23.93 8.64
C GLY A 193 17.56 -22.48 8.58
N TYR A 194 16.71 -21.54 9.01
CA TYR A 194 17.03 -20.11 9.11
C TYR A 194 16.79 -19.64 10.53
N LYS A 195 17.77 -19.01 11.14
CA LYS A 195 17.65 -18.43 12.48
C LYS A 195 16.90 -17.11 12.41
N VAL A 196 15.86 -16.97 13.22
CA VAL A 196 15.11 -15.71 13.33
C VAL A 196 15.92 -14.71 14.14
N ILE A 197 16.27 -13.56 13.54
CA ILE A 197 17.08 -12.51 14.17
C ILE A 197 16.30 -11.22 14.40
N GLY A 198 15.11 -11.06 13.78
CA GLY A 198 14.27 -9.89 13.94
C GLY A 198 12.83 -10.17 13.55
N VAL A 199 11.95 -9.27 13.98
CA VAL A 199 10.53 -9.24 13.62
C VAL A 199 10.18 -7.83 13.19
N LEU A 200 9.55 -7.70 12.02
CA LEU A 200 9.09 -6.41 11.49
C LEU A 200 7.86 -5.93 12.25
N ALA A 201 7.76 -4.63 12.43
CA ALA A 201 6.57 -4.00 12.95
C ALA A 201 5.37 -4.24 12.01
N ARG A 202 4.19 -4.38 12.60
CA ARG A 202 2.94 -4.53 11.83
C ARG A 202 2.67 -3.26 11.04
N ARG A 203 2.42 -3.41 9.74
CA ARG A 203 1.92 -2.31 8.91
C ARG A 203 0.40 -2.23 9.08
N GLY A 204 -0.06 -1.04 9.44
CA GLY A 204 -1.49 -0.73 9.56
C GLY A 204 -2.16 -0.53 8.20
#